data_dd30301a8ea88c4bfc186986d81cf9dd
#
_entry.id   dd30301a8ea88c4bfc186986d81cf9dd
#
_cell.length_a   1.000
_cell.length_b   1.000
_cell.length_c   1.000
_cell.angle_alpha   90.00
_cell.angle_beta   90.00
_cell.angle_gamma   90.00
#
_symmetry.space_group_name_H-M   'P 1'
#
loop_
_entity.id
_entity.type
_entity.pdbx_description
1 polymer ?
#
loop_
_entity_poly.entity_id
_entity_poly.type
_entity_poly.pdbx_seq_one_letter_code
_entity_poly.pdbx_strand_id
1 'polypeptide(L)'
;KPFFGILFEDDDFYYITQVSHAQPRHVKMKKQPDFFKIYDPQELSRLIAVVNLNYMFPIPKNEVTPFVKKDIDTYRTFKSEEEKSKYIDLLDSEMKMINTMNLSEAAKDIYEKKYIYPESRLAQRCLDYKALEEHAKKWKTEE
;
A
#
# COMPACT_ATOMS: atom_id res chain seq x y z
N LYS A 1 -2.16 12.34 -6.39
CA LYS A 1 -1.47 11.75 -5.25
C LYS A 1 -1.66 10.25 -5.19
N PRO A 2 -0.63 9.51 -4.75
CA PRO A 2 -0.78 8.07 -4.59
C PRO A 2 -1.77 7.73 -3.47
N PHE A 3 -2.45 6.62 -3.63
CA PHE A 3 -3.32 6.07 -2.61
C PHE A 3 -2.50 5.12 -1.72
N PHE A 4 -2.63 5.26 -0.40
CA PHE A 4 -1.95 4.42 0.57
C PHE A 4 -2.96 3.64 1.40
N GLY A 5 -2.73 2.35 1.55
CA GLY A 5 -3.53 1.51 2.43
C GLY A 5 -2.81 1.20 3.73
N ILE A 6 -3.55 1.22 4.84
CA ILE A 6 -3.02 0.82 6.15
C ILE A 6 -2.98 -0.71 6.20
N LEU A 7 -1.78 -1.26 6.45
CA LEU A 7 -1.56 -2.70 6.52
C LEU A 7 -1.74 -3.23 7.94
N PHE A 8 -1.08 -2.60 8.90
CA PHE A 8 -1.20 -2.94 10.31
C PHE A 8 -0.73 -1.75 11.14
N GLU A 9 -0.97 -1.82 12.44
CA GLU A 9 -0.55 -0.77 13.36
C GLU A 9 0.15 -1.36 14.58
N ASP A 10 1.03 -0.56 15.17
CA ASP A 10 1.54 -0.77 16.52
C ASP A 10 1.14 0.45 17.37
N ASP A 11 1.73 0.60 18.57
CA ASP A 11 1.33 1.66 19.50
C ASP A 11 1.51 3.07 18.93
N ASP A 12 2.54 3.30 18.13
CA ASP A 12 2.93 4.64 17.68
C ASP A 12 2.77 4.83 16.17
N PHE A 13 2.73 3.76 15.38
CA PHE A 13 2.82 3.83 13.93
C PHE A 13 1.71 3.07 13.21
N TYR A 14 1.34 3.59 12.04
CA TYR A 14 0.68 2.79 11.01
C TYR A 14 1.75 2.35 10.00
N TYR A 15 1.69 1.07 9.61
CA TYR A 15 2.45 0.59 8.46
C TYR A 15 1.60 0.70 7.23
N ILE A 16 2.09 1.43 6.24
CA ILE A 16 1.35 1.73 5.02
C ILE A 16 2.13 1.32 3.79
N THR A 17 1.43 1.10 2.69
CA THR A 17 2.04 0.87 1.39
C THR A 17 1.24 1.56 0.30
N GLN A 18 1.93 1.89 -0.78
CA GLN A 18 1.31 2.48 -1.95
C GLN A 18 0.65 1.40 -2.79
N VAL A 19 -0.56 1.68 -3.24
CA VAL A 19 -1.24 0.90 -4.27
C VAL A 19 -0.95 1.57 -5.60
N SER A 20 -0.23 0.87 -6.47
CA SER A 20 0.23 1.41 -7.75
C SER A 20 -0.62 0.90 -8.91
N HIS A 21 -0.88 1.75 -9.90
CA HIS A 21 -1.56 1.31 -11.11
C HIS A 21 -0.73 0.24 -11.83
N ALA A 22 -1.41 -0.78 -12.37
CA ALA A 22 -0.75 -1.84 -13.09
C ALA A 22 -0.12 -1.32 -14.38
N GLN A 23 1.12 -1.74 -14.63
CA GLN A 23 1.85 -1.48 -15.87
C GLN A 23 1.93 -2.77 -16.68
N PRO A 24 2.16 -2.71 -18.01
CA PRO A 24 2.26 -3.93 -18.82
C PRO A 24 3.26 -4.96 -18.29
N ARG A 25 4.38 -4.51 -17.72
CA ARG A 25 5.39 -5.42 -17.14
C ARG A 25 4.86 -6.25 -15.98
N HIS A 26 3.87 -5.73 -15.25
CA HIS A 26 3.32 -6.41 -14.07
C HIS A 26 2.55 -7.68 -14.44
N VAL A 27 1.98 -7.74 -15.63
CA VAL A 27 1.18 -8.90 -16.07
C VAL A 27 2.04 -10.17 -16.09
N LYS A 28 3.30 -10.05 -16.52
CA LYS A 28 4.24 -11.17 -16.66
C LYS A 28 5.04 -11.45 -15.38
N MET A 29 5.00 -10.57 -14.39
CA MET A 29 5.75 -10.78 -13.16
C MET A 29 5.19 -11.95 -12.36
N LYS A 30 6.09 -12.78 -11.84
CA LYS A 30 5.71 -13.95 -11.04
C LYS A 30 5.24 -13.51 -9.66
N LYS A 31 4.32 -14.30 -9.10
CA LYS A 31 3.84 -14.11 -7.74
C LYS A 31 5.00 -14.28 -6.75
N GLN A 32 5.14 -13.35 -5.80
CA GLN A 32 6.12 -13.38 -4.73
C GLN A 32 5.41 -13.11 -3.40
N PRO A 33 6.00 -13.51 -2.26
CA PRO A 33 5.36 -13.27 -0.95
C PRO A 33 5.08 -11.79 -0.64
N ASP A 34 5.86 -10.89 -1.23
CA ASP A 34 5.75 -9.44 -1.02
C ASP A 34 5.11 -8.69 -2.19
N PHE A 35 4.73 -9.40 -3.25
CA PHE A 35 4.14 -8.80 -4.46
C PHE A 35 2.75 -9.34 -4.70
N PHE A 36 1.76 -8.45 -4.70
CA PHE A 36 0.35 -8.81 -4.88
C PHE A 36 -0.24 -8.10 -6.09
N LYS A 37 -1.00 -8.86 -6.88
CA LYS A 37 -1.72 -8.34 -8.04
C LYS A 37 -3.19 -8.15 -7.66
N ILE A 38 -3.75 -7.01 -8.04
CA ILE A 38 -5.15 -6.68 -7.78
C ILE A 38 -5.88 -6.68 -9.11
N TYR A 39 -6.86 -7.59 -9.23
CA TYR A 39 -7.66 -7.74 -10.44
C TYR A 39 -9.01 -7.06 -10.30
N ASP A 40 -9.60 -6.68 -11.43
CA ASP A 40 -10.93 -6.08 -11.46
C ASP A 40 -11.96 -7.09 -10.94
N PRO A 41 -12.76 -6.74 -9.93
CA PRO A 41 -13.78 -7.68 -9.40
C PRO A 41 -14.85 -8.05 -10.41
N GLN A 42 -15.05 -7.24 -11.44
CA GLN A 42 -16.03 -7.50 -12.50
C GLN A 42 -15.43 -8.22 -13.68
N GLU A 43 -14.11 -8.16 -13.85
CA GLU A 43 -13.39 -8.84 -14.93
C GLU A 43 -12.06 -9.36 -14.38
N LEU A 44 -12.07 -10.58 -13.84
CA LEU A 44 -10.93 -11.15 -13.12
C LEU A 44 -9.67 -11.38 -13.95
N SER A 45 -9.75 -11.27 -15.27
CA SER A 45 -8.60 -11.32 -16.16
C SER A 45 -7.88 -9.98 -16.29
N ARG A 46 -8.51 -8.90 -15.83
CA ARG A 46 -7.97 -7.55 -15.95
C ARG A 46 -7.19 -7.15 -14.70
N LEU A 47 -5.88 -6.96 -14.87
CA LEU A 47 -5.01 -6.48 -13.79
C LEU A 47 -5.14 -4.95 -13.69
N ILE A 48 -5.57 -4.46 -12.52
CA ILE A 48 -5.79 -3.01 -12.32
C ILE A 48 -4.74 -2.35 -11.45
N ALA A 49 -4.17 -3.08 -10.48
CA ALA A 49 -3.20 -2.50 -9.57
C ALA A 49 -2.24 -3.54 -9.03
N VAL A 50 -1.16 -3.09 -8.41
CA VAL A 50 -0.21 -3.95 -7.72
C VAL A 50 0.18 -3.34 -6.38
N VAL A 51 0.56 -4.21 -5.43
CA VAL A 51 1.03 -3.82 -4.11
C VAL A 51 2.35 -4.51 -3.84
N ASN A 52 3.36 -3.74 -3.45
CA ASN A 52 4.68 -4.24 -3.06
C ASN A 52 4.87 -4.06 -1.55
N LEU A 53 4.67 -5.11 -0.77
CA LEU A 53 4.78 -5.04 0.69
C LEU A 53 6.19 -4.81 1.19
N ASN A 54 7.21 -5.19 0.40
CA ASN A 54 8.60 -4.93 0.77
C ASN A 54 8.90 -3.44 0.94
N TYR A 55 8.15 -2.57 0.28
CA TYR A 55 8.30 -1.12 0.38
C TYR A 55 7.36 -0.47 1.38
N MET A 56 6.65 -1.26 2.19
CA MET A 56 5.85 -0.69 3.28
C MET A 56 6.74 0.09 4.24
N PHE A 57 6.18 1.11 4.87
CA PHE A 57 6.94 1.94 5.80
C PHE A 57 6.05 2.44 6.94
N PRO A 58 6.67 2.74 8.11
CA PRO A 58 5.92 3.26 9.24
C PRO A 58 5.68 4.77 9.11
N ILE A 59 4.51 5.21 9.53
CA ILE A 59 4.19 6.63 9.63
C ILE A 59 3.57 6.89 11.00
N PRO A 60 3.93 7.99 11.70
CA PRO A 60 3.31 8.32 12.98
C PRO A 60 1.79 8.46 12.83
N LYS A 61 1.03 7.93 13.79
CA LYS A 61 -0.43 7.92 13.70
C LYS A 61 -1.04 9.30 13.56
N ASN A 62 -0.43 10.33 14.15
CA ASN A 62 -0.91 11.71 14.06
C ASN A 62 -0.70 12.35 12.69
N GLU A 63 0.06 11.72 11.80
CA GLU A 63 0.31 12.23 10.45
C GLU A 63 -0.64 11.64 9.39
N VAL A 64 -1.55 10.76 9.80
CA VAL A 64 -2.48 10.10 8.88
C VAL A 64 -3.80 10.85 8.82
N THR A 65 -4.20 11.22 7.61
CA THR A 65 -5.50 11.84 7.35
C THR A 65 -6.39 10.82 6.62
N PRO A 66 -7.58 10.49 7.17
CA PRO A 66 -8.47 9.56 6.51
C PRO A 66 -8.92 10.08 5.14
N PHE A 67 -8.98 9.18 4.16
CA PHE A 67 -9.52 9.50 2.85
C PHE A 67 -11.05 9.40 2.88
N VAL A 68 -11.70 10.49 2.44
CA VAL A 68 -13.16 10.55 2.34
C VAL A 68 -13.51 10.87 0.89
N LYS A 69 -14.33 10.03 0.24
CA LYS A 69 -14.66 10.18 -1.18
C LYS A 69 -15.27 11.54 -1.52
N LYS A 70 -16.09 12.09 -0.65
CA LYS A 70 -16.72 13.41 -0.87
C LYS A 70 -15.71 14.54 -0.99
N ASP A 71 -14.49 14.32 -0.47
CA ASP A 71 -13.42 15.33 -0.47
C ASP A 71 -12.39 15.09 -1.60
N ILE A 72 -12.75 14.24 -2.57
CA ILE A 72 -11.79 13.82 -3.62
C ILE A 72 -11.25 15.00 -4.43
N ASP A 73 -12.03 16.03 -4.63
CA ASP A 73 -11.61 17.23 -5.37
C ASP A 73 -10.49 18.00 -4.64
N THR A 74 -10.38 17.81 -3.31
CA THR A 74 -9.32 18.39 -2.49
C THR A 74 -7.97 17.75 -2.78
N TYR A 75 -7.98 16.46 -3.15
CA TYR A 75 -6.77 15.67 -3.35
C TYR A 75 -6.31 15.64 -4.80
N ARG A 76 -7.22 15.87 -5.74
CA ARG A 76 -6.94 15.77 -7.16
C ARG A 76 -7.90 16.62 -7.98
N THR A 77 -7.39 17.27 -9.03
CA THR A 77 -8.19 18.02 -10.00
C THR A 77 -8.58 17.10 -11.16
N PHE A 78 -9.84 17.13 -11.55
CA PHE A 78 -10.35 16.32 -12.66
C PHE A 78 -10.76 17.21 -13.85
N LYS A 79 -10.51 16.72 -15.06
CA LYS A 79 -10.82 17.42 -16.29
C LYS A 79 -12.30 17.42 -16.59
N SER A 80 -13.05 16.41 -16.08
CA SER A 80 -14.48 16.25 -16.30
C SER A 80 -15.11 15.42 -15.19
N GLU A 81 -16.43 15.46 -15.08
CA GLU A 81 -17.19 14.59 -14.16
C GLU A 81 -17.03 13.11 -14.55
N GLU A 82 -16.90 12.81 -15.83
CA GLU A 82 -16.67 11.45 -16.31
C GLU A 82 -15.32 10.91 -15.81
N GLU A 83 -14.27 11.69 -15.90
CA GLU A 83 -12.94 11.31 -15.39
C GLU A 83 -12.99 11.07 -13.89
N LYS A 84 -13.65 11.96 -13.14
CA LYS A 84 -13.83 11.83 -11.69
C LYS A 84 -14.57 10.55 -11.33
N SER A 85 -15.66 10.26 -12.03
CA SER A 85 -16.46 9.06 -11.80
C SER A 85 -15.65 7.79 -12.05
N LYS A 86 -14.89 7.74 -13.13
CA LYS A 86 -14.01 6.60 -13.44
C LYS A 86 -12.93 6.40 -12.37
N TYR A 87 -12.37 7.49 -11.85
CA TYR A 87 -11.36 7.42 -10.80
C TYR A 87 -11.94 6.86 -9.51
N ILE A 88 -13.12 7.33 -9.12
CA ILE A 88 -13.83 6.83 -7.92
C ILE A 88 -14.15 5.35 -8.08
N ASP A 89 -14.65 4.93 -9.24
CA ASP A 89 -14.96 3.53 -9.51
C ASP A 89 -13.70 2.65 -9.42
N LEU A 90 -12.57 3.14 -9.93
CA LEU A 90 -11.30 2.42 -9.83
C LEU A 90 -10.87 2.26 -8.37
N LEU A 91 -10.94 3.33 -7.57
CA LEU A 91 -10.61 3.26 -6.14
C LEU A 91 -11.52 2.27 -5.41
N ASP A 92 -12.81 2.27 -5.70
CA ASP A 92 -13.76 1.33 -5.08
C ASP A 92 -13.43 -0.11 -5.45
N SER A 93 -13.09 -0.37 -6.72
CA SER A 93 -12.71 -1.70 -7.19
C SER A 93 -11.43 -2.19 -6.51
N GLU A 94 -10.42 -1.33 -6.41
CA GLU A 94 -9.17 -1.64 -5.73
C GLU A 94 -9.40 -1.97 -4.26
N MET A 95 -10.18 -1.14 -3.55
CA MET A 95 -10.48 -1.34 -2.13
C MET A 95 -11.29 -2.62 -1.89
N LYS A 96 -12.25 -2.91 -2.75
CA LYS A 96 -13.06 -4.12 -2.66
C LYS A 96 -12.18 -5.38 -2.75
N MET A 97 -11.24 -5.40 -3.69
CA MET A 97 -10.33 -6.53 -3.87
C MET A 97 -9.30 -6.61 -2.75
N ILE A 98 -8.74 -5.47 -2.32
CA ILE A 98 -7.79 -5.42 -1.20
C ILE A 98 -8.42 -5.99 0.07
N ASN A 99 -9.68 -5.66 0.33
CA ASN A 99 -10.39 -6.15 1.52
C ASN A 99 -10.62 -7.66 1.50
N THR A 100 -10.56 -8.32 0.34
CA THR A 100 -10.63 -9.79 0.24
C THR A 100 -9.28 -10.45 0.44
N MET A 101 -8.19 -9.68 0.39
CA MET A 101 -6.82 -10.17 0.52
C MET A 101 -6.35 -9.93 1.95
N ASN A 102 -5.76 -10.91 2.58
CA ASN A 102 -5.29 -10.77 3.95
C ASN A 102 -3.90 -10.12 3.99
N LEU A 103 -3.82 -8.86 3.51
CA LEU A 103 -2.56 -8.13 3.40
C LEU A 103 -1.96 -7.77 4.76
N SER A 104 -2.79 -7.59 5.79
CA SER A 104 -2.30 -7.31 7.13
C SER A 104 -1.42 -8.43 7.67
N GLU A 105 -1.88 -9.68 7.55
CA GLU A 105 -1.08 -10.84 7.97
C GLU A 105 0.15 -11.02 7.09
N ALA A 106 0.01 -10.84 5.77
CA ALA A 106 1.14 -10.93 4.85
C ALA A 106 2.20 -9.89 5.19
N ALA A 107 1.79 -8.66 5.50
CA ALA A 107 2.71 -7.58 5.87
C ALA A 107 3.45 -7.88 7.17
N LYS A 108 2.75 -8.37 8.19
CA LYS A 108 3.37 -8.76 9.46
C LYS A 108 4.38 -9.89 9.26
N ASP A 109 4.05 -10.86 8.43
CA ASP A 109 4.93 -11.98 8.11
C ASP A 109 6.21 -11.48 7.42
N ILE A 110 6.10 -10.55 6.48
CA ILE A 110 7.24 -9.96 5.79
C ILE A 110 8.12 -9.18 6.76
N TYR A 111 7.52 -8.40 7.65
CA TYR A 111 8.26 -7.69 8.68
C TYR A 111 9.09 -8.66 9.53
N GLU A 112 8.48 -9.74 10.01
CA GLU A 112 9.17 -10.75 10.81
C GLU A 112 10.29 -11.45 10.04
N LYS A 113 10.03 -11.86 8.80
CA LYS A 113 11.02 -12.55 7.96
C LYS A 113 12.22 -11.67 7.62
N LYS A 114 12.03 -10.36 7.53
CA LYS A 114 13.14 -9.42 7.32
C LYS A 114 14.21 -9.58 8.40
N TYR A 115 13.79 -9.82 9.65
CA TYR A 115 14.72 -9.89 10.79
C TYR A 115 15.05 -11.31 11.22
N ILE A 116 14.19 -12.29 10.96
CA ILE A 116 14.47 -13.69 11.26
C ILE A 116 15.42 -14.31 10.22
N TYR A 117 15.21 -13.95 8.94
CA TYR A 117 16.01 -14.48 7.81
C TYR A 117 16.67 -13.34 7.04
N PRO A 118 17.64 -12.61 7.66
CA PRO A 118 18.20 -11.41 7.03
C PRO A 118 18.99 -11.67 5.75
N GLU A 119 19.46 -12.92 5.56
CA GLU A 119 20.22 -13.30 4.36
C GLU A 119 19.33 -13.69 3.17
N SER A 120 18.02 -13.81 3.37
CA SER A 120 17.09 -14.19 2.30
C SER A 120 16.96 -13.09 1.25
N ARG A 121 16.58 -13.50 0.02
CA ARG A 121 16.31 -12.54 -1.05
C ARG A 121 15.16 -11.59 -0.68
N LEU A 122 14.14 -12.12 -0.02
CA LEU A 122 13.04 -11.32 0.47
C LEU A 122 13.52 -10.22 1.42
N ALA A 123 14.31 -10.58 2.42
CA ALA A 123 14.84 -9.62 3.40
C ALA A 123 15.71 -8.55 2.74
N GLN A 124 16.50 -8.92 1.75
CA GLN A 124 17.40 -7.98 1.07
C GLN A 124 16.65 -6.93 0.25
N ARG A 125 15.48 -7.24 -0.28
CA ARG A 125 14.70 -6.25 -1.02
C ARG A 125 13.72 -5.47 -0.15
N CYS A 126 13.56 -5.83 1.13
CA CYS A 126 12.75 -5.09 2.09
C CYS A 126 13.49 -3.85 2.59
N LEU A 127 12.73 -2.80 2.91
CA LEU A 127 13.28 -1.64 3.61
C LEU A 127 13.68 -2.05 5.03
N ASP A 128 14.56 -1.26 5.65
CA ASP A 128 14.91 -1.49 7.06
C ASP A 128 13.85 -0.81 7.95
N TYR A 129 12.82 -1.56 8.29
CA TYR A 129 11.66 -1.06 9.01
C TYR A 129 12.00 -0.48 10.38
N LYS A 130 12.90 -1.12 11.11
CA LYS A 130 13.32 -0.66 12.43
C LYS A 130 14.07 0.66 12.37
N ALA A 131 14.92 0.84 11.35
CA ALA A 131 15.60 2.10 11.13
C ALA A 131 14.59 3.21 10.77
N LEU A 132 13.58 2.90 9.96
CA LEU A 132 12.52 3.85 9.61
C LEU A 132 11.69 4.24 10.83
N GLU A 133 11.41 3.29 11.74
CA GLU A 133 10.71 3.57 12.99
C GLU A 133 11.50 4.56 13.85
N GLU A 134 12.81 4.39 13.94
CA GLU A 134 13.67 5.32 14.70
C GLU A 134 13.67 6.72 14.09
N HIS A 135 13.72 6.83 12.78
CA HIS A 135 13.61 8.12 12.09
C HIS A 135 12.23 8.77 12.34
N ALA A 136 11.16 7.99 12.28
CA ALA A 136 9.82 8.49 12.53
C ALA A 136 9.65 9.01 13.96
N LYS A 137 10.25 8.33 14.94
CA LYS A 137 10.24 8.79 16.34
C LYS A 137 10.96 10.12 16.51
N LYS A 138 12.13 10.27 15.89
CA LYS A 138 12.91 11.52 15.93
C LYS A 138 12.16 12.67 15.31
N TRP A 139 11.53 12.43 14.18
CA TRP A 139 10.76 13.45 13.48
C TRP A 139 9.59 13.94 14.33
N LYS A 140 8.89 13.02 15.00
CA LYS A 140 7.80 13.34 15.92
C LYS A 140 8.28 14.21 17.09
N THR A 141 9.50 13.97 17.58
CA THR A 141 10.07 14.71 18.72
C THR A 141 10.45 16.15 18.35
N GLU A 142 10.85 16.38 17.10
CA GLU A 142 11.25 17.68 16.58
C GLU A 142 10.07 18.63 16.32
N GLU A 143 8.86 18.10 16.27
CA GLU A 143 7.65 18.90 16.18
C GLU A 143 7.21 19.42 17.56
#